data_87533635303064cd1f711c6e7204c6cc
#
_entry.id   87533635303064cd1f711c6e7204c6cc
#
_cell.length_a   1.000
_cell.length_b   1.000
_cell.length_c   1.000
_cell.angle_alpha   90.00
_cell.angle_beta   90.00
_cell.angle_gamma   90.00
#
_symmetry.space_group_name_H-M   'P 1'
#
loop_
_entity.id
_entity.type
_entity.pdbx_description
1 polymer ?
#
loop_
_entity_poly.entity_id
_entity_poly.type
_entity_poly.pdbx_seq_one_letter_code
_entity_poly.pdbx_strand_id
1 'polypeptide(L)'
;MAAPHVDLEEEVPGRYAVRAASFTGEVTFVLVLTDPQHALGLGQDEATARAIVAFLLSRQDAADLPPEVELDAVVAAYPDAVDAIRELRDSSGEVTADRVES
;
A
#
# COMPACT_ATOMS: atom_id res chain seq x y z
N MET A 1 0.69 -20.60 3.73
CA MET A 1 0.56 -19.83 2.53
C MET A 1 1.24 -18.47 2.65
N ALA A 2 2.15 -18.24 1.77
CA ALA A 2 2.93 -17.03 1.85
C ALA A 2 2.14 -15.83 1.32
N ALA A 3 2.35 -14.68 1.92
CA ALA A 3 1.78 -13.45 1.41
C ALA A 3 2.43 -13.12 0.07
N PRO A 4 1.75 -12.36 -0.78
CA PRO A 4 2.35 -11.93 -2.03
C PRO A 4 3.64 -11.16 -1.75
N HIS A 5 4.63 -11.40 -2.56
CA HIS A 5 5.89 -10.71 -2.41
C HIS A 5 5.77 -9.30 -2.97
N VAL A 6 6.07 -8.32 -2.16
CA VAL A 6 6.01 -6.91 -2.55
C VAL A 6 7.27 -6.22 -2.07
N ASP A 7 7.97 -5.60 -3.01
CA ASP A 7 9.15 -4.81 -2.70
C ASP A 7 8.84 -3.32 -2.88
N LEU A 8 9.29 -2.53 -1.95
CA LEU A 8 9.10 -1.09 -1.98
C LEU A 8 10.45 -0.41 -1.86
N GLU A 9 10.68 0.57 -2.70
CA GLU A 9 11.90 1.36 -2.62
C GLU A 9 11.53 2.84 -2.74
N GLU A 10 11.88 3.61 -1.73
CA GLU A 10 11.58 5.04 -1.74
C GLU A 10 12.58 5.74 -2.65
N GLU A 11 12.09 6.36 -3.70
CA GLU A 11 12.93 7.07 -4.65
C GLU A 11 13.22 8.50 -4.19
N VAL A 12 12.16 9.16 -3.77
CA VAL A 12 12.23 10.49 -3.14
C VAL A 12 11.10 10.48 -2.12
N PRO A 13 11.09 11.41 -1.18
CA PRO A 13 10.03 11.43 -0.17
C PRO A 13 8.66 11.41 -0.82
N GLY A 14 7.87 10.42 -0.47
CA GLY A 14 6.51 10.30 -0.97
C GLY A 14 6.38 9.56 -2.29
N ARG A 15 7.47 9.08 -2.86
CA ARG A 15 7.41 8.37 -4.14
C ARG A 15 8.12 7.04 -4.00
N TYR A 16 7.38 5.95 -4.21
CA TYR A 16 7.90 4.60 -4.02
C TYR A 16 7.84 3.81 -5.31
N ALA A 17 8.94 3.13 -5.64
CA ALA A 17 8.93 2.14 -6.69
C ALA A 17 8.44 0.85 -6.08
N VAL A 18 7.44 0.23 -6.68
CA VAL A 18 6.80 -0.97 -6.14
C VAL A 18 6.96 -2.10 -7.13
N ARG A 19 7.34 -3.26 -6.61
CA ARG A 19 7.45 -4.47 -7.41
C ARG A 19 6.58 -5.53 -6.76
N ALA A 20 5.64 -6.07 -7.52
CA ALA A 20 4.66 -7.01 -6.98
C ALA A 20 4.44 -8.16 -7.93
N ALA A 21 4.16 -9.34 -7.37
CA ALA A 21 3.84 -10.51 -8.17
C ALA A 21 2.43 -10.39 -8.73
N SER A 22 2.25 -10.90 -9.95
CA SER A 22 0.94 -10.95 -10.58
C SER A 22 0.78 -12.31 -11.24
N PHE A 23 -0.38 -12.54 -11.84
CA PHE A 23 -0.63 -13.79 -12.56
C PHE A 23 0.32 -13.99 -13.73
N THR A 24 0.73 -12.90 -14.35
CA THR A 24 1.58 -12.98 -15.54
C THR A 24 3.05 -12.80 -15.23
N GLY A 25 3.39 -12.67 -13.96
CA GLY A 25 4.78 -12.49 -13.54
C GLY A 25 4.91 -11.29 -12.65
N GLU A 26 6.05 -10.64 -12.71
CA GLU A 26 6.34 -9.51 -11.83
C GLU A 26 5.98 -8.20 -12.52
N VAL A 27 5.33 -7.32 -11.78
CA VAL A 27 4.90 -6.02 -12.27
C VAL A 27 5.54 -4.93 -11.43
N THR A 28 6.01 -3.87 -12.09
CA THR A 28 6.55 -2.71 -11.39
C THR A 28 5.65 -1.51 -11.65
N PHE A 29 5.42 -0.73 -10.61
CA PHE A 29 4.68 0.52 -10.77
C PHE A 29 5.19 1.49 -9.72
N VAL A 30 4.75 2.74 -9.81
CA VAL A 30 5.15 3.79 -8.88
C VAL A 30 3.94 4.19 -8.05
N LEU A 31 4.14 4.29 -6.74
CA LEU A 31 3.11 4.75 -5.83
C LEU A 31 3.50 6.13 -5.32
N VAL A 32 2.63 7.10 -5.49
CA VAL A 32 2.87 8.46 -5.04
C VAL A 32 1.94 8.74 -3.85
N LEU A 33 2.54 9.07 -2.71
CA LEU A 33 1.78 9.42 -1.51
C LEU A 33 1.52 10.91 -1.49
N THR A 34 0.42 11.30 -2.11
CA THR A 34 0.04 12.70 -2.19
C THR A 34 -0.65 13.11 -0.89
N ASP A 35 0.08 13.84 -0.04
CA ASP A 35 -0.47 14.36 1.22
C ASP A 35 -1.19 13.27 2.02
N PRO A 36 -0.51 12.20 2.42
CA PRO A 36 -1.16 11.10 3.13
C PRO A 36 -1.71 11.52 4.50
N GLN A 37 -1.12 12.54 5.11
CA GLN A 37 -1.62 13.04 6.38
C GLN A 37 -3.05 13.55 6.22
N HIS A 38 -3.31 14.30 5.16
CA HIS A 38 -4.63 14.84 4.90
C HIS A 38 -5.59 13.75 4.45
N ALA A 39 -5.13 12.90 3.53
CA ALA A 39 -6.00 11.89 2.94
C ALA A 39 -6.32 10.76 3.91
N LEU A 40 -5.34 10.32 4.68
CA LEU A 40 -5.47 9.12 5.51
C LEU A 40 -5.27 9.38 6.99
N GLY A 41 -4.71 10.51 7.35
CA GLY A 41 -4.32 10.75 8.74
C GLY A 41 -3.12 9.92 9.13
N LEU A 42 -2.31 9.49 8.17
CA LEU A 42 -1.16 8.64 8.41
C LEU A 42 0.11 9.33 7.91
N GLY A 43 1.24 8.89 8.41
CA GLY A 43 2.52 9.45 8.01
C GLY A 43 2.93 9.01 6.63
N GLN A 44 3.89 9.74 6.07
CA GLN A 44 4.45 9.42 4.77
C GLN A 44 5.63 8.48 4.98
N ASP A 45 5.34 7.21 5.20
CA ASP A 45 6.38 6.23 5.51
C ASP A 45 6.09 4.92 4.77
N GLU A 46 7.04 4.00 4.88
CA GLU A 46 6.95 2.74 4.17
C GLU A 46 5.77 1.90 4.66
N ALA A 47 5.45 1.96 5.93
CA ALA A 47 4.32 1.18 6.46
C ALA A 47 3.03 1.63 5.81
N THR A 48 2.85 2.94 5.63
CA THR A 48 1.68 3.47 4.96
C THR A 48 1.66 3.06 3.49
N ALA A 49 2.79 3.16 2.82
CA ALA A 49 2.88 2.76 1.41
C ALA A 49 2.55 1.28 1.26
N ARG A 50 3.07 0.45 2.14
CA ARG A 50 2.82 -0.98 2.08
C ARG A 50 1.34 -1.30 2.31
N ALA A 51 0.69 -0.58 3.21
CA ALA A 51 -0.74 -0.76 3.46
C ALA A 51 -1.56 -0.39 2.22
N ILE A 52 -1.17 0.68 1.53
CA ILE A 52 -1.88 1.09 0.33
C ILE A 52 -1.74 0.02 -0.76
N VAL A 53 -0.53 -0.51 -0.93
CA VAL A 53 -0.31 -1.56 -1.92
C VAL A 53 -1.12 -2.80 -1.56
N ALA A 54 -1.13 -3.19 -0.29
CA ALA A 54 -1.90 -4.34 0.13
C ALA A 54 -3.39 -4.15 -0.15
N PHE A 55 -3.89 -2.95 0.09
CA PHE A 55 -5.28 -2.64 -0.23
C PHE A 55 -5.56 -2.80 -1.72
N LEU A 56 -4.70 -2.23 -2.55
CA LEU A 56 -4.89 -2.29 -3.99
C LEU A 56 -4.86 -3.73 -4.50
N LEU A 57 -3.92 -4.52 -4.01
CA LEU A 57 -3.80 -5.90 -4.46
C LEU A 57 -4.93 -6.78 -3.96
N SER A 58 -5.65 -6.35 -2.95
CA SER A 58 -6.84 -7.08 -2.50
C SER A 58 -8.04 -6.80 -3.40
N ARG A 59 -7.95 -5.77 -4.25
CA ARG A 59 -9.05 -5.38 -5.12
C ARG A 59 -8.82 -5.76 -6.57
N GLN A 60 -7.56 -5.83 -6.99
CA GLN A 60 -7.25 -6.15 -8.38
C GLN A 60 -5.84 -6.68 -8.49
N ASP A 61 -5.54 -7.33 -9.61
CA ASP A 61 -4.21 -7.86 -9.85
C ASP A 61 -3.25 -6.70 -10.15
N ALA A 62 -1.97 -6.90 -9.78
CA ALA A 62 -0.97 -5.87 -10.01
C ALA A 62 -0.87 -5.47 -11.47
N ALA A 63 -1.08 -6.42 -12.37
CA ALA A 63 -1.00 -6.15 -13.81
C ALA A 63 -2.08 -5.18 -14.28
N ASP A 64 -3.15 -5.03 -13.52
CA ASP A 64 -4.25 -4.13 -13.88
C ASP A 64 -4.03 -2.71 -13.39
N LEU A 65 -2.98 -2.50 -12.59
CA LEU A 65 -2.70 -1.16 -12.07
C LEU A 65 -2.00 -0.31 -13.12
N PRO A 66 -2.25 1.01 -13.12
CA PRO A 66 -1.51 1.89 -14.03
C PRO A 66 -0.05 1.97 -13.61
N PRO A 67 0.82 2.43 -14.50
CA PRO A 67 2.25 2.53 -14.16
C PRO A 67 2.55 3.50 -13.04
N GLU A 68 1.66 4.46 -12.80
CA GLU A 68 1.80 5.38 -11.68
C GLU A 68 0.47 5.46 -10.96
N VAL A 69 0.49 5.18 -9.65
CA VAL A 69 -0.69 5.19 -8.81
C VAL A 69 -0.55 6.31 -7.79
N GLU A 70 -1.53 7.22 -7.75
CA GLU A 70 -1.51 8.31 -6.79
C GLU A 70 -2.52 8.05 -5.69
N LEU A 71 -2.14 8.37 -4.47
CA LEU A 71 -3.03 8.17 -3.33
C LEU A 71 -4.38 8.87 -3.51
N ASP A 72 -4.36 10.08 -4.04
CA ASP A 72 -5.60 10.82 -4.28
C ASP A 72 -6.55 10.03 -5.17
N ALA A 73 -6.00 9.40 -6.19
CA ALA A 73 -6.82 8.62 -7.12
C ALA A 73 -7.40 7.39 -6.44
N VAL A 74 -6.61 6.76 -5.56
CA VAL A 74 -7.07 5.57 -4.84
C VAL A 74 -8.24 5.93 -3.93
N VAL A 75 -8.09 7.00 -3.19
CA VAL A 75 -9.14 7.43 -2.27
C VAL A 75 -10.41 7.82 -3.04
N ALA A 76 -10.23 8.44 -4.20
CA ALA A 76 -11.38 8.84 -5.01
C ALA A 76 -12.08 7.63 -5.64
N ALA A 77 -11.31 6.61 -6.00
CA ALA A 77 -11.87 5.44 -6.70
C ALA A 77 -12.58 4.46 -5.76
N TYR A 78 -12.11 4.37 -4.51
CA TYR A 78 -12.63 3.40 -3.56
C TYR A 78 -13.17 4.11 -2.33
N PRO A 79 -14.48 4.12 -2.12
CA PRO A 79 -15.07 4.84 -0.99
C PRO A 79 -14.57 4.38 0.37
N ASP A 80 -14.18 3.10 0.48
CA ASP A 80 -13.71 2.54 1.73
C ASP A 80 -12.19 2.54 1.87
N ALA A 81 -11.49 3.18 0.93
CA ALA A 81 -10.03 3.12 0.92
C ALA A 81 -9.41 3.66 2.20
N VAL A 82 -9.89 4.79 2.69
CA VAL A 82 -9.30 5.40 3.87
C VAL A 82 -9.36 4.46 5.06
N ASP A 83 -10.54 3.94 5.35
CA ASP A 83 -10.72 3.05 6.49
C ASP A 83 -9.95 1.75 6.31
N ALA A 84 -10.01 1.17 5.12
CA ALA A 84 -9.34 -0.10 4.86
C ALA A 84 -7.83 0.02 4.97
N ILE A 85 -7.26 1.09 4.43
CA ILE A 85 -5.82 1.29 4.47
C ILE A 85 -5.36 1.53 5.90
N ARG A 86 -6.11 2.33 6.64
CA ARG A 86 -5.76 2.59 8.04
C ARG A 86 -5.81 1.30 8.85
N GLU A 87 -6.80 0.48 8.59
CA GLU A 87 -6.92 -0.79 9.29
C GLU A 87 -5.77 -1.73 8.95
N LEU A 88 -5.37 -1.78 7.69
CA LEU A 88 -4.26 -2.62 7.28
C LEU A 88 -2.96 -2.18 7.95
N ARG A 89 -2.76 -0.89 8.06
CA ARG A 89 -1.56 -0.39 8.71
C ARG A 89 -1.58 -0.70 10.19
N ASP A 90 -2.72 -0.52 10.82
CA ASP A 90 -2.87 -0.80 12.25
C ASP A 90 -2.70 -2.28 12.53
N SER A 91 -3.23 -3.12 11.67
CA SER A 91 -3.11 -4.56 11.83
C SER A 91 -1.65 -5.01 11.82
N SER A 92 -0.84 -4.42 10.95
CA SER A 92 0.57 -4.74 10.90
C SER A 92 1.26 -4.42 12.22
N GLY A 93 0.95 -3.24 12.77
CA GLY A 93 1.50 -2.85 14.04
C GLY A 93 0.95 -3.69 15.17
N GLU A 94 -0.30 -4.02 15.07
CA GLU A 94 -0.97 -4.80 16.07
C GLU A 94 -0.43 -6.22 16.16
N VAL A 95 -0.17 -6.82 15.02
CA VAL A 95 0.39 -8.16 14.99
C VAL A 95 1.71 -8.20 15.73
N THR A 96 2.53 -7.19 15.54
CA THR A 96 3.79 -7.09 16.24
C THR A 96 3.56 -6.98 17.75
N ALA A 97 2.61 -6.17 18.14
CA ALA A 97 2.30 -5.97 19.55
C ALA A 97 1.79 -7.26 20.16
N ASP A 98 0.96 -7.97 19.45
CA ASP A 98 0.44 -9.24 19.93
C ASP A 98 1.53 -10.21 20.25
N ARG A 99 2.49 -10.30 19.38
CA ARG A 99 3.59 -11.21 19.60
C ARG A 99 4.37 -10.87 20.84
N VAL A 100 4.54 -9.60 21.07
CA VAL A 100 5.26 -9.15 22.24
C VAL A 100 4.50 -9.52 23.50
N GLU A 101 3.21 -9.39 23.42
CA GLU A 101 2.37 -9.69 24.54
C GLU A 101 2.33 -11.15 24.88
N SER A 102 2.34 -11.95 23.87
CA SER A 102 2.27 -13.37 24.06
C SER A 102 3.54 -13.92 24.61
#